data_c2f38b098ed3e65d0ecd323d3f5dcdb8
#
_entry.id   c2f38b098ed3e65d0ecd323d3f5dcdb8
#
_cell.length_a   1.000
_cell.length_b   1.000
_cell.length_c   1.000
_cell.angle_alpha   90.00
_cell.angle_beta   90.00
_cell.angle_gamma   90.00
#
_symmetry.space_group_name_H-M   'P 1'
#
loop_
_entity.id
_entity.type
_entity.pdbx_description
1 polymer ?
#
loop_
_entity_poly.entity_id
_entity_poly.type
_entity_poly.pdbx_seq_one_letter_code
_entity_poly.pdbx_strand_id
1 'polypeptide(L)'
;MIHLHILLVDDETDMRQAIEAALSPDPFFTVRDCASGVEALTAAIAWRPDLILLDVFMAELDGPAVVARLRADKRTAPIPVVFLTACRDDAEHRRFKALGAAGVIVKPFDPRKLAEEIRRFVAAENVLLPMRERFLRRLKEDAAALSAWRSQLGRKPSDFAMTRISEIAHSLAGAGGTYGFAGISCASAALSAAAESLRAGRAEPIEVERAINRLLERISF
;
A
#
# COMPACT_ATOMS: atom_id res chain seq x y z
N MET A 1 5.41 16.22 -0.18
CA MET A 1 5.53 15.06 -1.08
C MET A 1 4.53 14.00 -0.64
N ILE A 2 3.98 13.21 -1.55
CA ILE A 2 2.92 12.23 -1.26
C ILE A 2 3.58 10.91 -0.82
N HIS A 3 3.11 10.31 0.28
CA HIS A 3 3.55 8.99 0.71
C HIS A 3 2.86 7.90 -0.14
N LEU A 4 3.64 7.01 -0.73
CA LEU A 4 3.18 5.99 -1.66
C LEU A 4 3.42 4.57 -1.12
N HIS A 5 2.38 3.77 -1.13
CA HIS A 5 2.44 2.34 -0.85
C HIS A 5 2.65 1.59 -2.17
N ILE A 6 3.80 0.98 -2.34
CA ILE A 6 4.20 0.25 -3.53
C ILE A 6 4.14 -1.25 -3.25
N LEU A 7 3.33 -1.97 -4.01
CA LEU A 7 3.36 -3.43 -4.03
C LEU A 7 4.32 -3.87 -5.14
N LEU A 8 5.42 -4.49 -4.76
CA LEU A 8 6.41 -5.03 -5.66
C LEU A 8 6.15 -6.52 -5.88
N VAL A 9 6.06 -6.95 -7.12
CA VAL A 9 5.76 -8.34 -7.49
C VAL A 9 6.78 -8.83 -8.51
N ASP A 10 7.60 -9.75 -8.08
CA ASP A 10 8.66 -10.36 -8.91
C ASP A 10 9.02 -11.72 -8.27
N ASP A 11 9.20 -12.80 -9.02
CA ASP A 11 9.56 -14.11 -8.47
C ASP A 11 11.05 -14.21 -8.14
N GLU A 12 11.89 -13.32 -8.70
CA GLU A 12 13.31 -13.23 -8.40
C GLU A 12 13.58 -12.47 -7.09
N THR A 13 14.08 -13.16 -6.07
CA THR A 13 14.38 -12.55 -4.76
C THR A 13 15.40 -11.43 -4.85
N ASP A 14 16.46 -11.59 -5.65
CA ASP A 14 17.51 -10.58 -5.81
C ASP A 14 16.97 -9.29 -6.43
N MET A 15 16.02 -9.42 -7.37
CA MET A 15 15.36 -8.26 -7.98
C MET A 15 14.51 -7.52 -6.97
N ARG A 16 13.71 -8.24 -6.15
CA ARG A 16 12.90 -7.61 -5.10
C ARG A 16 13.77 -6.84 -4.11
N GLN A 17 14.86 -7.45 -3.64
CA GLN A 17 15.80 -6.79 -2.72
C GLN A 17 16.46 -5.55 -3.35
N ALA A 18 16.86 -5.63 -4.61
CA ALA A 18 17.46 -4.50 -5.31
C ALA A 18 16.49 -3.31 -5.46
N ILE A 19 15.23 -3.57 -5.79
CA ILE A 19 14.21 -2.54 -5.90
C ILE A 19 13.87 -1.95 -4.52
N GLU A 20 13.71 -2.77 -3.51
CA GLU A 20 13.47 -2.32 -2.15
C GLU A 20 14.60 -1.44 -1.64
N ALA A 21 15.86 -1.86 -1.84
CA ALA A 21 17.04 -1.06 -1.49
C ALA A 21 17.11 0.26 -2.26
N ALA A 22 16.66 0.29 -3.52
CA ALA A 22 16.62 1.52 -4.32
C ALA A 22 15.55 2.52 -3.84
N LEU A 23 14.44 2.03 -3.29
CA LEU A 23 13.33 2.86 -2.84
C LEU A 23 13.40 3.22 -1.35
N SER A 24 14.03 2.39 -0.52
CA SER A 24 14.11 2.58 0.94
C SER A 24 14.75 3.89 1.42
N PRO A 25 15.71 4.53 0.70
CA PRO A 25 16.25 5.82 1.12
C PRO A 25 15.23 6.96 1.05
N ASP A 26 14.13 6.77 0.33
CA ASP A 26 13.10 7.76 0.17
C ASP A 26 11.97 7.53 1.18
N PRO A 27 11.80 8.40 2.20
CA PRO A 27 10.83 8.21 3.27
C PRO A 27 9.36 8.29 2.80
N PHE A 28 9.14 8.64 1.54
CA PHE A 28 7.79 8.71 0.96
C PHE A 28 7.34 7.41 0.29
N PHE A 29 8.18 6.38 0.28
CA PHE A 29 7.79 5.05 -0.18
C PHE A 29 7.69 4.07 0.99
N THR A 30 6.60 3.31 1.01
CA THR A 30 6.49 2.06 1.76
C THR A 30 6.36 0.94 0.75
N VAL A 31 7.35 0.07 0.70
CA VAL A 31 7.38 -1.07 -0.20
C VAL A 31 6.93 -2.32 0.55
N ARG A 32 6.08 -3.11 -0.09
CA ARG A 32 5.76 -4.47 0.30
C ARG A 32 6.01 -5.36 -0.91
N ASP A 33 6.74 -6.44 -0.73
CA ASP A 33 7.05 -7.39 -1.80
C ASP A 33 6.16 -8.63 -1.76
N CYS A 34 6.00 -9.25 -2.92
CA CYS A 34 5.34 -10.52 -3.16
C CYS A 34 6.16 -11.35 -4.15
N ALA A 35 6.26 -12.66 -3.90
CA ALA A 35 7.04 -13.55 -4.74
C ALA A 35 6.21 -14.21 -5.87
N SER A 36 4.90 -13.95 -5.94
CA SER A 36 4.04 -14.54 -6.96
C SER A 36 2.83 -13.66 -7.29
N GLY A 37 2.28 -13.87 -8.49
CA GLY A 37 1.05 -13.20 -8.91
C GLY A 37 -0.16 -13.54 -8.03
N VAL A 38 -0.22 -14.75 -7.48
CA VAL A 38 -1.32 -15.17 -6.58
C VAL A 38 -1.25 -14.43 -5.25
N GLU A 39 -0.05 -14.32 -4.68
CA GLU A 39 0.20 -13.53 -3.47
C GLU A 39 -0.14 -12.05 -3.70
N ALA A 40 0.26 -11.50 -4.86
CA ALA A 40 0.00 -10.13 -5.24
C ALA A 40 -1.49 -9.79 -5.28
N LEU A 41 -2.35 -10.67 -5.81
CA LEU A 41 -3.79 -10.47 -5.84
C LEU A 41 -4.39 -10.37 -4.42
N THR A 42 -3.93 -11.22 -3.52
CA THR A 42 -4.36 -11.23 -2.13
C THR A 42 -3.87 -9.96 -1.40
N ALA A 43 -2.60 -9.62 -1.61
CA ALA A 43 -1.98 -8.44 -1.01
C ALA A 43 -2.63 -7.14 -1.53
N ALA A 44 -2.94 -7.05 -2.83
CA ALA A 44 -3.60 -5.89 -3.42
C ALA A 44 -4.97 -5.60 -2.80
N ILE A 45 -5.74 -6.65 -2.49
CA ILE A 45 -7.04 -6.52 -1.81
C ILE A 45 -6.86 -6.08 -0.36
N ALA A 46 -5.95 -6.73 0.37
CA ALA A 46 -5.79 -6.54 1.80
C ALA A 46 -5.07 -5.23 2.14
N TRP A 47 -4.05 -4.85 1.35
CA TRP A 47 -3.17 -3.73 1.64
C TRP A 47 -3.47 -2.48 0.81
N ARG A 48 -4.11 -2.64 -0.39
CA ARG A 48 -4.55 -1.57 -1.28
C ARG A 48 -3.43 -0.59 -1.61
N PRO A 49 -2.40 -1.04 -2.31
CA PRO A 49 -1.28 -0.20 -2.69
C PRO A 49 -1.72 0.96 -3.58
N ASP A 50 -0.94 2.02 -3.58
CA ASP A 50 -1.12 3.18 -4.47
C ASP A 50 -0.58 2.89 -5.88
N LEU A 51 0.34 1.91 -6.00
CA LEU A 51 0.90 1.44 -7.26
C LEU A 51 1.41 0.01 -7.11
N ILE A 52 1.29 -0.78 -8.17
CA ILE A 52 1.87 -2.13 -8.27
C ILE A 52 3.00 -2.08 -9.30
N LEU A 53 4.23 -2.44 -8.88
CA LEU A 53 5.32 -2.80 -9.77
C LEU A 53 5.25 -4.29 -10.01
N LEU A 54 5.07 -4.73 -11.25
CA LEU A 54 4.75 -6.11 -11.58
C LEU A 54 5.70 -6.65 -12.65
N ASP A 55 6.43 -7.70 -12.33
CA ASP A 55 7.18 -8.41 -13.35
C ASP A 55 6.24 -9.05 -14.37
N VAL A 56 6.67 -9.01 -15.64
CA VAL A 56 5.89 -9.62 -16.74
C VAL A 56 5.99 -11.14 -16.70
N PHE A 57 7.18 -11.67 -16.46
CA PHE A 57 7.48 -13.09 -16.57
C PHE A 57 7.62 -13.73 -15.20
N MET A 58 6.60 -14.39 -14.71
CA MET A 58 6.59 -15.13 -13.46
C MET A 58 6.08 -16.57 -13.70
N ALA A 59 6.56 -17.52 -12.88
CA ALA A 59 6.40 -18.95 -13.13
C ALA A 59 4.95 -19.46 -13.12
N GLU A 60 4.11 -19.01 -12.14
CA GLU A 60 2.75 -19.59 -11.97
C GLU A 60 1.65 -18.76 -12.63
N LEU A 61 1.74 -17.44 -12.48
CA LEU A 61 0.77 -16.48 -12.98
C LEU A 61 1.52 -15.28 -13.53
N ASP A 62 1.56 -15.13 -14.84
CA ASP A 62 2.26 -14.03 -15.50
C ASP A 62 1.66 -12.65 -15.22
N GLY A 63 2.43 -11.61 -15.43
CA GLY A 63 2.00 -10.24 -15.18
C GLY A 63 0.72 -9.85 -15.90
N PRO A 64 0.55 -10.13 -17.20
CA PRO A 64 -0.70 -9.90 -17.94
C PRO A 64 -1.93 -10.56 -17.32
N ALA A 65 -1.82 -11.80 -16.85
CA ALA A 65 -2.92 -12.50 -16.19
C ALA A 65 -3.24 -11.91 -14.80
N VAL A 66 -2.22 -11.44 -14.07
CA VAL A 66 -2.43 -10.70 -12.82
C VAL A 66 -3.23 -9.42 -13.09
N VAL A 67 -2.81 -8.62 -14.10
CA VAL A 67 -3.52 -7.38 -14.46
C VAL A 67 -4.98 -7.66 -14.83
N ALA A 68 -5.25 -8.69 -15.65
CA ALA A 68 -6.60 -9.06 -16.02
C ALA A 68 -7.48 -9.35 -14.78
N ARG A 69 -6.94 -10.08 -13.78
CA ARG A 69 -7.66 -10.38 -12.55
C ARG A 69 -7.83 -9.14 -11.67
N LEU A 70 -6.82 -8.26 -11.56
CA LEU A 70 -6.93 -6.99 -10.85
C LEU A 70 -8.02 -6.10 -11.45
N ARG A 71 -8.14 -6.04 -12.77
CA ARG A 71 -9.16 -5.25 -13.48
C ARG A 71 -10.57 -5.83 -13.34
N ALA A 72 -10.71 -7.14 -13.14
CA ALA A 72 -11.99 -7.80 -12.92
C ALA A 72 -12.60 -7.53 -11.53
N ASP A 73 -11.80 -7.20 -10.53
CA ASP A 73 -12.27 -6.90 -9.17
C ASP A 73 -12.35 -5.37 -8.95
N LYS A 74 -13.55 -4.86 -8.66
CA LYS A 74 -13.80 -3.43 -8.43
C LYS A 74 -12.92 -2.80 -7.32
N ARG A 75 -12.44 -3.62 -6.38
CA ARG A 75 -11.58 -3.16 -5.26
C ARG A 75 -10.16 -2.86 -5.73
N THR A 76 -9.67 -3.58 -6.73
CA THR A 76 -8.29 -3.50 -7.23
C THR A 76 -8.20 -2.88 -8.62
N ALA A 77 -9.31 -2.84 -9.38
CA ALA A 77 -9.35 -2.26 -10.72
C ALA A 77 -8.78 -0.83 -10.83
N PRO A 78 -8.95 0.07 -9.84
CA PRO A 78 -8.39 1.42 -9.91
C PRO A 78 -6.88 1.49 -9.60
N ILE A 79 -6.25 0.41 -9.12
CA ILE A 79 -4.84 0.45 -8.72
C ILE A 79 -3.97 0.50 -9.98
N PRO A 80 -3.12 1.54 -10.16
CA PRO A 80 -2.21 1.60 -11.30
C PRO A 80 -1.18 0.48 -11.23
N VAL A 81 -0.93 -0.16 -12.37
CA VAL A 81 0.08 -1.20 -12.53
C VAL A 81 1.14 -0.72 -13.51
N VAL A 82 2.38 -0.81 -13.11
CA VAL A 82 3.55 -0.56 -13.97
C VAL A 82 4.29 -1.88 -14.14
N PHE A 83 4.46 -2.30 -15.39
CA PHE A 83 5.21 -3.52 -15.68
C PHE A 83 6.72 -3.32 -15.57
N LEU A 84 7.40 -4.31 -15.04
CA LEU A 84 8.85 -4.48 -15.12
C LEU A 84 9.13 -5.51 -16.21
N THR A 85 9.92 -5.20 -17.23
CA THR A 85 10.17 -6.13 -18.34
C THR A 85 11.55 -5.96 -18.94
N ALA A 86 12.14 -7.05 -19.41
CA ALA A 86 13.36 -7.00 -20.22
C ALA A 86 13.07 -6.63 -21.71
N CYS A 87 11.80 -6.68 -22.11
CA CYS A 87 11.41 -6.39 -23.50
C CYS A 87 11.46 -4.87 -23.77
N ARG A 88 12.11 -4.50 -24.87
CA ARG A 88 12.24 -3.12 -25.34
C ARG A 88 11.35 -2.83 -26.56
N ASP A 89 10.50 -3.78 -26.92
CA ASP A 89 9.66 -3.64 -28.12
C ASP A 89 8.45 -2.73 -27.84
N ASP A 90 8.32 -1.67 -28.60
CA ASP A 90 7.20 -0.72 -28.52
C ASP A 90 5.84 -1.38 -28.80
N ALA A 91 5.79 -2.44 -29.61
CA ALA A 91 4.53 -3.16 -29.86
C ALA A 91 4.05 -3.88 -28.58
N GLU A 92 4.98 -4.48 -27.83
CA GLU A 92 4.67 -5.11 -26.56
C GLU A 92 4.28 -4.09 -25.49
N HIS A 93 4.98 -2.95 -25.42
CA HIS A 93 4.60 -1.86 -24.52
C HIS A 93 3.19 -1.31 -24.83
N ARG A 94 2.80 -1.20 -26.12
CA ARG A 94 1.42 -0.82 -26.50
C ARG A 94 0.42 -1.88 -26.05
N ARG A 95 0.76 -3.17 -26.17
CA ARG A 95 -0.08 -4.28 -25.68
C ARG A 95 -0.31 -4.20 -24.18
N PHE A 96 0.74 -3.94 -23.38
CA PHE A 96 0.62 -3.76 -21.94
C PHE A 96 -0.28 -2.59 -21.58
N LYS A 97 -0.18 -1.48 -22.27
CA LYS A 97 -1.09 -0.33 -22.09
C LYS A 97 -2.54 -0.68 -22.44
N ALA A 98 -2.76 -1.46 -23.51
CA ALA A 98 -4.10 -1.94 -23.88
C ALA A 98 -4.72 -2.87 -22.84
N LEU A 99 -3.90 -3.60 -22.06
CA LEU A 99 -4.34 -4.39 -20.91
C LEU A 99 -4.66 -3.51 -19.68
N GLY A 100 -4.44 -2.21 -19.76
CA GLY A 100 -4.72 -1.28 -18.68
C GLY A 100 -3.51 -1.01 -17.76
N ALA A 101 -2.28 -1.29 -18.20
CA ALA A 101 -1.10 -0.87 -17.47
C ALA A 101 -0.92 0.65 -17.54
N ALA A 102 -0.52 1.26 -16.42
CA ALA A 102 -0.18 2.68 -16.34
C ALA A 102 1.13 3.00 -17.07
N GLY A 103 2.04 2.05 -17.12
CA GLY A 103 3.31 2.18 -17.79
C GLY A 103 4.17 0.94 -17.77
N VAL A 104 5.40 1.13 -18.25
CA VAL A 104 6.42 0.08 -18.34
C VAL A 104 7.77 0.67 -17.92
N ILE A 105 8.51 -0.07 -17.09
CA ILE A 105 9.90 0.17 -16.77
C ILE A 105 10.72 -0.98 -17.36
N VAL A 106 11.70 -0.63 -18.19
CA VAL A 106 12.53 -1.63 -18.88
C VAL A 106 13.73 -2.03 -18.03
N LYS A 107 13.92 -3.33 -17.80
CA LYS A 107 15.11 -3.91 -17.16
C LYS A 107 16.28 -3.97 -18.17
N PRO A 108 17.55 -3.67 -17.79
CA PRO A 108 17.94 -3.10 -16.50
C PRO A 108 17.60 -1.60 -16.41
N PHE A 109 17.16 -1.16 -15.25
CA PHE A 109 16.91 0.24 -14.93
C PHE A 109 18.00 0.79 -13.99
N ASP A 110 18.16 2.10 -13.94
CA ASP A 110 19.05 2.76 -12.98
C ASP A 110 18.33 2.86 -11.61
N PRO A 111 18.80 2.17 -10.55
CA PRO A 111 18.16 2.20 -9.23
C PRO A 111 17.99 3.62 -8.68
N ARG A 112 18.91 4.52 -9.00
CA ARG A 112 18.89 5.93 -8.53
C ARG A 112 17.76 6.75 -9.17
N LYS A 113 17.26 6.32 -10.35
CA LYS A 113 16.17 6.97 -11.09
C LYS A 113 14.83 6.34 -10.88
N LEU A 114 14.78 5.13 -10.28
CA LEU A 114 13.56 4.36 -10.12
C LEU A 114 12.48 5.13 -9.36
N ALA A 115 12.84 5.79 -8.26
CA ALA A 115 11.93 6.60 -7.48
C ALA A 115 11.30 7.75 -8.31
N GLU A 116 12.10 8.40 -9.15
CA GLU A 116 11.62 9.47 -10.05
C GLU A 116 10.71 8.92 -11.15
N GLU A 117 11.04 7.77 -11.74
CA GLU A 117 10.22 7.12 -12.76
C GLU A 117 8.86 6.72 -12.19
N ILE A 118 8.82 6.11 -11.01
CA ILE A 118 7.57 5.76 -10.31
C ILE A 118 6.71 7.02 -10.09
N ARG A 119 7.30 8.11 -9.62
CA ARG A 119 6.57 9.37 -9.43
C ARG A 119 6.00 9.92 -10.73
N ARG A 120 6.70 9.77 -11.85
CA ARG A 120 6.18 10.20 -13.18
C ARG A 120 4.93 9.42 -13.58
N PHE A 121 4.89 8.10 -13.35
CA PHE A 121 3.70 7.31 -13.63
C PHE A 121 2.53 7.71 -12.74
N VAL A 122 2.79 7.98 -11.47
CA VAL A 122 1.77 8.47 -10.55
C VAL A 122 1.27 9.87 -10.94
N ALA A 123 2.14 10.76 -11.41
CA ALA A 123 1.76 12.11 -11.82
C ALA A 123 1.06 12.16 -13.18
N ALA A 124 1.48 11.34 -14.15
CA ALA A 124 0.96 11.35 -15.50
C ALA A 124 -0.51 10.90 -15.62
N GLU A 125 -1.00 10.10 -14.70
CA GLU A 125 -2.39 9.62 -14.70
C GLU A 125 -3.39 10.55 -14.02
N ASN A 126 -3.01 11.80 -13.73
CA ASN A 126 -3.86 12.72 -12.97
C ASN A 126 -4.31 12.15 -11.60
N VAL A 127 -3.40 11.43 -10.95
CA VAL A 127 -3.64 10.55 -9.81
C VAL A 127 -3.84 11.30 -8.49
N LEU A 128 -3.59 12.61 -8.44
CA LEU A 128 -3.73 13.37 -7.19
C LEU A 128 -5.19 13.39 -6.67
N LEU A 129 -6.18 13.55 -7.55
CA LEU A 129 -7.59 13.48 -7.17
C LEU A 129 -8.03 12.05 -6.83
N PRO A 130 -7.78 11.04 -7.70
CA PRO A 130 -8.04 9.65 -7.35
C PRO A 130 -7.28 9.14 -6.12
N MET A 131 -6.08 9.64 -5.82
CA MET A 131 -5.32 9.25 -4.63
C MET A 131 -5.97 9.78 -3.35
N ARG A 132 -6.41 11.04 -3.33
CA ARG A 132 -7.14 11.59 -2.19
C ARG A 132 -8.47 10.87 -2.00
N GLU A 133 -9.18 10.56 -3.07
CA GLU A 133 -10.43 9.79 -3.02
C GLU A 133 -10.19 8.34 -2.56
N ARG A 134 -9.13 7.68 -3.03
CA ARG A 134 -8.70 6.35 -2.55
C ARG A 134 -8.33 6.39 -1.07
N PHE A 135 -7.59 7.42 -0.64
CA PHE A 135 -7.28 7.61 0.77
C PHE A 135 -8.54 7.75 1.62
N LEU A 136 -9.49 8.59 1.21
CA LEU A 136 -10.75 8.80 1.92
C LEU A 136 -11.60 7.52 1.97
N ARG A 137 -11.61 6.72 0.92
CA ARG A 137 -12.30 5.43 0.90
C ARG A 137 -11.63 4.43 1.84
N ARG A 138 -10.31 4.27 1.75
CA ARG A 138 -9.53 3.42 2.67
C ARG A 138 -9.73 3.85 4.12
N LEU A 139 -9.73 5.14 4.37
CA LEU A 139 -9.94 5.70 5.71
C LEU A 139 -11.28 5.27 6.32
N LYS A 140 -12.36 5.24 5.52
CA LYS A 140 -13.67 4.76 5.99
C LYS A 140 -13.67 3.28 6.35
N GLU A 141 -12.97 2.47 5.57
CA GLU A 141 -12.87 1.03 5.80
C GLU A 141 -11.96 0.70 6.99
N ASP A 142 -10.85 1.40 7.12
CA ASP A 142 -9.96 1.30 8.26
C ASP A 142 -10.67 1.74 9.55
N ALA A 143 -11.48 2.79 9.49
CA ALA A 143 -12.33 3.22 10.61
C ALA A 143 -13.35 2.16 11.01
N ALA A 144 -14.00 1.51 10.05
CA ALA A 144 -14.92 0.40 10.31
C ALA A 144 -14.21 -0.80 10.95
N ALA A 145 -13.01 -1.16 10.47
CA ALA A 145 -12.21 -2.23 11.04
C ALA A 145 -11.77 -1.91 12.48
N LEU A 146 -11.26 -0.71 12.73
CA LEU A 146 -10.88 -0.25 14.07
C LEU A 146 -12.08 -0.25 15.03
N SER A 147 -13.25 0.17 14.57
CA SER A 147 -14.48 0.14 15.36
C SER A 147 -14.90 -1.29 15.75
N ALA A 148 -14.78 -2.25 14.82
CA ALA A 148 -15.07 -3.64 15.08
C ALA A 148 -14.09 -4.25 16.09
N TRP A 149 -12.79 -3.97 16.01
CA TRP A 149 -11.80 -4.47 16.96
C TRP A 149 -11.88 -3.79 18.32
N ARG A 150 -12.27 -2.51 18.39
CA ARG A 150 -12.51 -1.83 19.66
C ARG A 150 -13.41 -2.60 20.59
N SER A 151 -14.50 -3.17 20.08
CA SER A 151 -15.44 -3.97 20.87
C SER A 151 -14.85 -5.27 21.41
N GLN A 152 -13.71 -5.71 20.88
CA GLN A 152 -13.02 -6.93 21.28
C GLN A 152 -11.85 -6.70 22.24
N LEU A 153 -11.42 -5.45 22.43
CA LEU A 153 -10.28 -5.08 23.29
C LEU A 153 -10.53 -5.31 24.78
N GLY A 154 -11.79 -5.39 25.22
CA GLY A 154 -12.15 -5.70 26.62
C GLY A 154 -11.85 -7.14 27.08
N ARG A 155 -11.43 -8.01 26.15
CA ARG A 155 -10.86 -9.34 26.42
C ARG A 155 -9.45 -9.32 25.82
N LYS A 156 -8.53 -10.08 26.39
CA LYS A 156 -7.13 -10.15 25.95
C LYS A 156 -7.03 -10.07 24.40
N PRO A 157 -6.57 -8.97 23.82
CA PRO A 157 -6.61 -8.79 22.37
C PRO A 157 -5.71 -9.84 21.72
N SER A 158 -6.14 -10.41 20.59
CA SER A 158 -5.33 -11.37 19.85
C SER A 158 -4.13 -10.65 19.22
N ASP A 159 -2.99 -11.34 19.09
CA ASP A 159 -1.81 -10.79 18.41
C ASP A 159 -2.12 -10.34 16.99
N PHE A 160 -3.02 -11.06 16.30
CA PHE A 160 -3.50 -10.69 14.97
C PHE A 160 -4.20 -9.33 14.97
N ALA A 161 -5.15 -9.09 15.90
CA ALA A 161 -5.86 -7.82 15.98
C ALA A 161 -4.88 -6.67 16.30
N MET A 162 -3.94 -6.88 17.21
CA MET A 162 -2.94 -5.89 17.58
C MET A 162 -2.00 -5.55 16.41
N THR A 163 -1.59 -6.54 15.62
CA THR A 163 -0.78 -6.33 14.43
C THR A 163 -1.54 -5.48 13.41
N ARG A 164 -2.81 -5.81 13.13
CA ARG A 164 -3.63 -5.06 12.19
C ARG A 164 -3.93 -3.63 12.65
N ILE A 165 -4.18 -3.41 13.94
CA ILE A 165 -4.33 -2.07 14.51
C ILE A 165 -3.05 -1.25 14.31
N SER A 166 -1.88 -1.83 14.58
CA SER A 166 -0.59 -1.17 14.40
C SER A 166 -0.33 -0.82 12.92
N GLU A 167 -0.60 -1.73 11.98
CA GLU A 167 -0.45 -1.50 10.53
C GLU A 167 -1.33 -0.35 10.05
N ILE A 168 -2.62 -0.35 10.44
CA ILE A 168 -3.55 0.73 10.10
C ILE A 168 -3.07 2.06 10.70
N ALA A 169 -2.73 2.06 11.98
CA ALA A 169 -2.28 3.27 12.66
C ALA A 169 -1.02 3.86 12.00
N HIS A 170 -0.03 3.03 11.70
CA HIS A 170 1.19 3.44 11.03
C HIS A 170 0.91 4.00 9.62
N SER A 171 0.10 3.30 8.83
CA SER A 171 -0.31 3.74 7.48
C SER A 171 -1.01 5.10 7.50
N LEU A 172 -1.97 5.29 8.40
CA LEU A 172 -2.73 6.55 8.52
C LEU A 172 -1.88 7.69 9.09
N ALA A 173 -0.90 7.42 9.95
CA ALA A 173 0.02 8.43 10.47
C ALA A 173 0.85 9.06 9.33
N GLY A 174 1.39 8.24 8.43
CA GLY A 174 2.13 8.73 7.25
C GLY A 174 1.24 9.42 6.23
N ALA A 175 0.16 8.77 5.82
CA ALA A 175 -0.69 9.25 4.74
C ALA A 175 -1.53 10.49 5.14
N GLY A 176 -2.03 10.57 6.38
CA GLY A 176 -2.91 11.65 6.83
C GLY A 176 -2.30 13.03 6.68
N GLY A 177 -1.03 13.19 7.05
CA GLY A 177 -0.30 14.45 6.88
C GLY A 177 -0.17 14.87 5.42
N THR A 178 0.12 13.91 4.56
CA THR A 178 0.32 14.10 3.12
C THR A 178 -0.95 14.60 2.40
N TYR A 179 -2.13 14.11 2.80
CA TYR A 179 -3.40 14.51 2.18
C TYR A 179 -4.08 15.70 2.87
N GLY A 180 -3.39 16.36 3.80
CA GLY A 180 -3.90 17.54 4.50
C GLY A 180 -4.76 17.21 5.74
N PHE A 181 -4.72 15.98 6.24
CA PHE A 181 -5.45 15.53 7.42
C PHE A 181 -4.52 15.41 8.65
N ALA A 182 -3.87 16.51 9.04
CA ALA A 182 -2.90 16.53 10.14
C ALA A 182 -3.47 15.98 11.46
N GLY A 183 -4.76 16.20 11.74
CA GLY A 183 -5.44 15.66 12.92
C GLY A 183 -5.53 14.13 12.90
N ILE A 184 -5.75 13.52 11.74
CA ILE A 184 -5.77 12.07 11.55
C ILE A 184 -4.36 11.51 11.72
N SER A 185 -3.35 12.14 11.11
CA SER A 185 -1.94 11.75 11.22
C SER A 185 -1.49 11.71 12.68
N CYS A 186 -1.78 12.77 13.45
CA CYS A 186 -1.42 12.86 14.86
C CYS A 186 -2.13 11.81 15.72
N ALA A 187 -3.46 11.61 15.52
CA ALA A 187 -4.22 10.62 16.27
C ALA A 187 -3.78 9.18 15.94
N SER A 188 -3.41 8.92 14.69
CA SER A 188 -2.89 7.61 14.26
C SER A 188 -1.52 7.31 14.84
N ALA A 189 -0.62 8.30 14.93
CA ALA A 189 0.67 8.14 15.59
C ALA A 189 0.51 7.82 17.09
N ALA A 190 -0.46 8.46 17.75
CA ALA A 190 -0.78 8.15 19.15
C ALA A 190 -1.34 6.73 19.32
N LEU A 191 -2.15 6.24 18.37
CA LEU A 191 -2.65 4.87 18.36
C LEU A 191 -1.52 3.85 18.15
N SER A 192 -0.59 4.12 17.23
CA SER A 192 0.59 3.27 17.01
C SER A 192 1.40 3.12 18.30
N ALA A 193 1.70 4.24 18.98
CA ALA A 193 2.45 4.25 20.22
C ALA A 193 1.73 3.47 21.35
N ALA A 194 0.40 3.63 21.46
CA ALA A 194 -0.41 2.90 22.44
C ALA A 194 -0.41 1.38 22.17
N ALA A 195 -0.53 0.98 20.90
CA ALA A 195 -0.51 -0.43 20.51
C ALA A 195 0.87 -1.06 20.78
N GLU A 196 1.96 -0.37 20.48
CA GLU A 196 3.32 -0.83 20.80
C GLU A 196 3.56 -0.97 22.30
N SER A 197 3.08 0.00 23.09
CA SER A 197 3.19 -0.03 24.55
C SER A 197 2.43 -1.21 25.16
N LEU A 198 1.23 -1.52 24.65
CA LEU A 198 0.45 -2.68 25.08
C LEU A 198 1.17 -4.00 24.73
N ARG A 199 1.72 -4.13 23.53
CA ARG A 199 2.49 -5.32 23.13
C ARG A 199 3.74 -5.54 23.97
N ALA A 200 4.35 -4.44 24.43
CA ALA A 200 5.48 -4.47 25.35
C ALA A 200 5.11 -4.68 26.83
N GLY A 201 3.83 -4.86 27.15
CA GLY A 201 3.34 -5.01 28.52
C GLY A 201 3.47 -3.73 29.38
N ARG A 202 3.53 -2.58 28.75
CA ARG A 202 3.71 -1.26 29.42
C ARG A 202 2.44 -0.40 29.44
N ALA A 203 1.35 -0.89 28.85
CA ALA A 203 0.08 -0.20 28.78
C ALA A 203 -1.08 -1.19 28.96
N GLU A 204 -2.25 -0.67 29.28
CA GLU A 204 -3.48 -1.43 29.41
C GLU A 204 -4.32 -1.34 28.12
N PRO A 205 -5.18 -2.37 27.81
CA PRO A 205 -6.04 -2.36 26.63
C PRO A 205 -6.92 -1.12 26.50
N ILE A 206 -7.31 -0.50 27.62
CA ILE A 206 -8.13 0.71 27.65
C ILE A 206 -7.42 1.92 27.01
N GLU A 207 -6.08 1.95 27.01
CA GLU A 207 -5.32 3.04 26.39
C GLU A 207 -5.39 2.95 24.86
N VAL A 208 -5.33 1.74 24.32
CA VAL A 208 -5.52 1.49 22.89
C VAL A 208 -6.95 1.84 22.49
N GLU A 209 -7.95 1.45 23.29
CA GLU A 209 -9.35 1.78 23.04
C GLU A 209 -9.57 3.31 23.01
N ARG A 210 -9.01 4.05 23.95
CA ARG A 210 -9.06 5.52 23.98
C ARG A 210 -8.38 6.14 22.74
N ALA A 211 -7.28 5.57 22.29
CA ALA A 211 -6.58 6.05 21.11
C ALA A 211 -7.39 5.78 19.83
N ILE A 212 -8.04 4.62 19.73
CA ILE A 212 -8.98 4.32 18.63
C ILE A 212 -10.13 5.32 18.63
N ASN A 213 -10.77 5.59 19.77
CA ASN A 213 -11.87 6.54 19.87
C ASN A 213 -11.47 7.93 19.37
N ARG A 214 -10.31 8.43 19.82
CA ARG A 214 -9.78 9.74 19.36
C ARG A 214 -9.55 9.77 17.85
N LEU A 215 -9.06 8.68 17.27
CA LEU A 215 -8.86 8.59 15.83
C LEU A 215 -10.20 8.56 15.10
N LEU A 216 -11.17 7.77 15.54
CA LEU A 216 -12.51 7.70 14.95
C LEU A 216 -13.24 9.05 14.99
N GLU A 217 -13.13 9.81 16.08
CA GLU A 217 -13.66 11.18 16.18
C GLU A 217 -13.07 12.12 15.13
N ARG A 218 -11.78 11.95 14.77
CA ARG A 218 -11.13 12.75 13.73
C ARG A 218 -11.49 12.31 12.31
N ILE A 219 -11.95 11.07 12.14
CA ILE A 219 -12.41 10.52 10.85
C ILE A 219 -13.90 10.83 10.60
N SER A 220 -14.68 11.00 11.66
CA SER A 220 -16.09 11.35 11.54
C SER A 220 -16.25 12.76 10.94
N PHE A 221 -16.73 12.81 9.70
CA PHE A 221 -17.06 14.03 8.95
C PHE A 221 -18.55 14.34 9.11
#